data_1802328e0c5c52968d4cf8eaa56ec607
#
_entry.id   1802328e0c5c52968d4cf8eaa56ec607
#
_cell.length_a   1.000
_cell.length_b   1.000
_cell.length_c   1.000
_cell.angle_alpha   90.00
_cell.angle_beta   90.00
_cell.angle_gamma   90.00
#
_symmetry.space_group_name_H-M   'P 1'
#
loop_
_entity.id
_entity.type
_entity.pdbx_description
1 polymer ?
#
loop_
_entity_poly.entity_id
_entity_poly.type
_entity_poly.pdbx_seq_one_letter_code
_entity_poly.pdbx_strand_id
1 'polypeptide(L)'
;MSFPFSEASQKQLDTCDPRLRELFNAVSLHYDCTITQGQRGEEEQNKYFAQGLSKVKFPDSKHNSSPSQAVDAGPCPIKYPDERVLADMTAAEKEQINRIARWYHFCGYVRGVADTLGIPIRQGCDWNGNNVFTDQTFNDLPHCELKEEV
;
A
#
# COMPACT_ATOMS: atom_id res chain seq x y z
N MET A 1 9.13 13.33 -8.26
CA MET A 1 8.79 14.09 -7.02
C MET A 1 8.81 13.09 -5.90
N SER A 2 9.48 13.37 -4.81
CA SER A 2 9.49 12.49 -3.64
C SER A 2 8.41 12.92 -2.65
N PHE A 3 7.92 11.97 -1.87
CA PHE A 3 6.93 12.17 -0.83
C PHE A 3 7.57 11.91 0.54
N PRO A 4 8.13 12.93 1.19
CA PRO A 4 8.80 12.74 2.47
C PRO A 4 7.81 12.24 3.52
N PHE A 5 8.23 11.29 4.34
CA PHE A 5 7.43 10.82 5.46
C PHE A 5 7.18 11.92 6.48
N SER A 6 6.00 11.89 7.09
CA SER A 6 5.75 12.67 8.30
C SER A 6 6.70 12.22 9.43
N GLU A 7 6.93 13.07 10.42
CA GLU A 7 7.74 12.71 11.59
C GLU A 7 7.23 11.42 12.27
N ALA A 8 5.92 11.27 12.38
CA ALA A 8 5.30 10.06 12.96
C ALA A 8 5.60 8.81 12.13
N SER A 9 5.44 8.89 10.80
CA SER A 9 5.77 7.78 9.90
C SER A 9 7.25 7.42 9.93
N GLN A 10 8.12 8.42 9.90
CA GLN A 10 9.57 8.20 9.95
C GLN A 10 9.97 7.51 11.26
N LYS A 11 9.42 7.96 12.39
CA LYS A 11 9.67 7.34 13.69
C LYS A 11 9.29 5.86 13.73
N GLN A 12 8.15 5.48 13.12
CA GLN A 12 7.75 4.07 13.02
C GLN A 12 8.69 3.29 12.09
N LEU A 13 9.02 3.84 10.94
CA LEU A 13 9.90 3.21 9.97
C LEU A 13 11.31 2.96 10.53
N ASP A 14 11.83 3.88 11.35
CA ASP A 14 13.15 3.78 11.96
C ASP A 14 13.28 2.57 12.93
N THR A 15 12.16 2.05 13.42
CA THR A 15 12.13 0.85 14.27
C THR A 15 12.22 -0.46 13.49
N CYS A 16 12.15 -0.40 12.15
CA CYS A 16 12.07 -1.56 11.28
C CYS A 16 13.44 -2.05 10.82
N ASP A 17 13.46 -3.31 10.38
CA ASP A 17 14.61 -3.93 9.71
C ASP A 17 15.10 -3.03 8.56
N PRO A 18 16.43 -2.92 8.35
CA PRO A 18 17.02 -2.08 7.29
C PRO A 18 16.42 -2.33 5.89
N ARG A 19 16.06 -3.56 5.57
CA ARG A 19 15.45 -3.91 4.26
C ARG A 19 14.06 -3.30 4.10
N LEU A 20 13.27 -3.24 5.18
CA LEU A 20 11.96 -2.58 5.15
C LEU A 20 12.11 -1.06 5.05
N ARG A 21 13.10 -0.49 5.72
CA ARG A 21 13.42 0.94 5.60
C ARG A 21 13.84 1.30 4.17
N GLU A 22 14.71 0.51 3.57
CA GLU A 22 15.14 0.69 2.17
C GLU A 22 13.94 0.61 1.22
N LEU A 23 13.09 -0.42 1.37
CA LEU A 23 11.90 -0.60 0.55
C LEU A 23 10.98 0.62 0.60
N PHE A 24 10.59 1.06 1.79
CA PHE A 24 9.62 2.15 1.91
C PHE A 24 10.21 3.53 1.59
N ASN A 25 11.50 3.74 1.79
CA ASN A 25 12.18 4.92 1.28
C ASN A 25 12.17 4.95 -0.27
N ALA A 26 12.35 3.81 -0.93
CA ALA A 26 12.23 3.72 -2.37
C ALA A 26 10.77 3.95 -2.85
N VAL A 27 9.78 3.39 -2.16
CA VAL A 27 8.36 3.63 -2.45
C VAL A 27 8.02 5.12 -2.37
N SER A 28 8.49 5.82 -1.33
CA SER A 28 8.20 7.24 -1.13
C SER A 28 8.82 8.18 -2.17
N LEU A 29 9.73 7.68 -3.00
CA LEU A 29 10.21 8.45 -4.15
C LEU A 29 9.14 8.63 -5.23
N HIS A 30 8.17 7.71 -5.31
CA HIS A 30 7.20 7.63 -6.40
C HIS A 30 5.75 7.62 -5.94
N TYR A 31 5.49 7.24 -4.67
CA TYR A 31 4.14 7.06 -4.15
C TYR A 31 4.00 7.65 -2.75
N ASP A 32 2.97 8.49 -2.55
CA ASP A 32 2.66 9.06 -1.23
C ASP A 32 2.04 7.99 -0.32
N CYS A 33 2.76 7.63 0.74
CA CYS A 33 2.34 6.60 1.67
C CYS A 33 2.63 6.97 3.13
N THR A 34 1.84 6.39 4.02
CA THR A 34 1.94 6.57 5.47
C THR A 34 2.39 5.27 6.12
N ILE A 35 3.38 5.35 7.00
CA ILE A 35 3.77 4.23 7.87
C ILE A 35 3.00 4.37 9.18
N THR A 36 2.19 3.38 9.50
CA THR A 36 1.32 3.42 10.68
C THR A 36 1.89 2.65 11.87
N GLN A 37 2.67 1.60 11.61
CA GLN A 37 3.26 0.78 12.67
C GLN A 37 4.59 0.16 12.22
N GLY A 38 5.61 0.26 13.05
CA GLY A 38 6.84 -0.53 12.98
C GLY A 38 6.89 -1.54 14.12
N GLN A 39 7.87 -1.41 15.04
CA GLN A 39 7.97 -2.27 16.19
C GLN A 39 6.79 -2.10 17.15
N ARG A 40 6.35 -3.21 17.72
CA ARG A 40 5.26 -3.29 18.71
C ARG A 40 5.74 -4.03 19.94
N GLY A 41 5.55 -3.41 21.10
CA GLY A 41 5.89 -3.98 22.39
C GLY A 41 4.84 -4.99 22.88
N GLU A 42 5.14 -5.62 24.05
CA GLU A 42 4.30 -6.66 24.65
C GLU A 42 2.90 -6.16 25.01
N GLU A 43 2.81 -5.02 25.68
CA GLU A 43 1.52 -4.45 26.13
C GLU A 43 0.57 -4.20 24.94
N GLU A 44 1.08 -3.52 23.92
CA GLU A 44 0.29 -3.19 22.72
C GLU A 44 -0.09 -4.46 21.92
N GLN A 45 0.84 -5.41 21.79
CA GLN A 45 0.58 -6.69 21.11
C GLN A 45 -0.53 -7.47 21.79
N ASN A 46 -0.46 -7.61 23.12
CA ASN A 46 -1.45 -8.36 23.86
C ASN A 46 -2.80 -7.64 23.92
N LYS A 47 -2.83 -6.31 23.91
CA LYS A 47 -4.04 -5.51 23.72
C LYS A 47 -4.70 -5.79 22.39
N TYR A 48 -3.93 -5.76 21.29
CA TYR A 48 -4.46 -6.04 19.95
C TYR A 48 -4.99 -7.47 19.83
N PHE A 49 -4.31 -8.43 20.44
CA PHE A 49 -4.82 -9.80 20.50
C PHE A 49 -6.16 -9.88 21.24
N ALA A 50 -6.29 -9.24 22.40
CA ALA A 50 -7.53 -9.22 23.17
C ALA A 50 -8.70 -8.54 22.42
N GLN A 51 -8.40 -7.57 21.56
CA GLN A 51 -9.37 -6.86 20.73
C GLN A 51 -9.69 -7.58 19.41
N GLY A 52 -9.07 -8.72 19.13
CA GLY A 52 -9.23 -9.45 17.87
C GLY A 52 -8.53 -8.80 16.67
N LEU A 53 -7.70 -7.78 16.88
CA LEU A 53 -6.92 -7.07 15.86
C LEU A 53 -5.62 -7.80 15.49
N SER A 54 -5.19 -8.73 16.31
CA SER A 54 -4.06 -9.63 16.03
C SER A 54 -4.46 -11.07 16.29
N LYS A 55 -3.90 -11.99 15.51
CA LYS A 55 -4.11 -13.43 15.65
C LYS A 55 -3.14 -14.08 16.65
N VAL A 56 -2.11 -13.36 17.07
CA VAL A 56 -1.04 -13.87 17.93
C VAL A 56 -0.78 -12.94 19.10
N LYS A 57 -0.30 -13.53 20.20
CA LYS A 57 0.18 -12.81 21.39
C LYS A 57 1.68 -12.48 21.25
N PHE A 58 2.16 -11.59 22.12
CA PHE A 58 3.60 -11.38 22.27
C PHE A 58 4.27 -12.68 22.78
N PRO A 59 5.44 -13.07 22.25
CA PRO A 59 6.30 -12.38 21.27
C PRO A 59 6.14 -12.90 19.81
N ASP A 60 5.03 -13.50 19.45
CA ASP A 60 4.88 -14.29 18.22
C ASP A 60 4.60 -13.46 16.94
N SER A 61 4.38 -12.15 17.08
CA SER A 61 4.24 -11.27 15.94
C SER A 61 5.59 -10.80 15.41
N LYS A 62 5.74 -10.72 14.08
CA LYS A 62 6.92 -10.13 13.45
C LYS A 62 7.15 -8.66 13.82
N HIS A 63 6.12 -7.94 14.23
CA HIS A 63 6.24 -6.60 14.81
C HIS A 63 6.94 -6.59 16.17
N ASN A 64 7.03 -7.71 16.85
CA ASN A 64 7.61 -7.78 18.20
C ASN A 64 9.14 -7.90 18.20
N SER A 65 9.75 -8.23 17.08
CA SER A 65 11.22 -8.26 16.97
C SER A 65 11.82 -6.85 17.02
N SER A 66 13.09 -6.76 17.39
CA SER A 66 13.86 -5.51 17.39
C SER A 66 15.18 -5.74 16.65
N PRO A 67 15.35 -5.15 15.44
CA PRO A 67 14.39 -4.33 14.68
C PRO A 67 13.16 -5.12 14.23
N SER A 68 12.05 -4.43 14.00
CA SER A 68 10.81 -5.05 13.57
C SER A 68 10.94 -5.69 12.19
N GLN A 69 10.49 -6.93 12.07
CA GLN A 69 10.42 -7.66 10.78
C GLN A 69 9.09 -7.47 10.06
N ALA A 70 8.25 -6.56 10.56
CA ALA A 70 6.99 -6.18 9.93
C ALA A 70 6.80 -4.67 9.96
N VAL A 71 6.03 -4.16 9.01
CA VAL A 71 5.61 -2.77 8.92
C VAL A 71 4.19 -2.72 8.40
N ASP A 72 3.36 -1.87 8.99
CA ASP A 72 2.05 -1.54 8.46
C ASP A 72 2.12 -0.19 7.76
N ALA A 73 1.69 -0.15 6.51
CA ALA A 73 1.71 1.03 5.67
C ALA A 73 0.50 1.05 4.72
N GLY A 74 0.16 2.23 4.25
CA GLY A 74 -0.90 2.39 3.26
C GLY A 74 -0.80 3.70 2.50
N PRO A 75 -1.63 3.87 1.45
CA PRO A 75 -1.65 5.09 0.65
C PRO A 75 -2.05 6.29 1.50
N CYS A 76 -1.43 7.43 1.27
CA CYS A 76 -1.79 8.69 1.92
C CYS A 76 -2.89 9.42 1.11
N PRO A 77 -3.96 9.93 1.74
CA PRO A 77 -4.35 9.71 3.14
C PRO A 77 -4.88 8.29 3.40
N ILE A 78 -4.57 7.75 4.58
CA ILE A 78 -5.04 6.43 4.98
C ILE A 78 -6.57 6.42 5.10
N LYS A 79 -7.22 5.55 4.32
CA LYS A 79 -8.65 5.23 4.41
C LYS A 79 -8.82 3.73 4.27
N TYR A 80 -9.17 3.08 5.38
CA TYR A 80 -9.40 1.65 5.36
C TYR A 80 -10.73 1.32 4.68
N PRO A 81 -10.77 0.28 3.81
CA PRO A 81 -12.01 -0.20 3.25
C PRO A 81 -12.88 -0.81 4.36
N ASP A 82 -14.21 -0.74 4.19
CA ASP A 82 -15.12 -1.47 5.07
C ASP A 82 -15.21 -2.93 4.62
N GLU A 83 -14.42 -3.78 5.24
CA GLU A 83 -14.33 -5.21 4.91
C GLU A 83 -15.64 -5.98 5.18
N ARG A 84 -16.55 -5.41 5.99
CA ARG A 84 -17.88 -6.03 6.25
C ARG A 84 -18.71 -6.10 4.97
N VAL A 85 -18.52 -5.15 4.06
CA VAL A 85 -19.18 -5.15 2.76
C VAL A 85 -18.86 -6.41 1.97
N LEU A 86 -17.62 -6.92 2.05
CA LEU A 86 -17.23 -8.16 1.38
C LEU A 86 -17.92 -9.41 1.94
N ALA A 87 -18.23 -9.42 3.24
CA ALA A 87 -18.90 -10.55 3.88
C ALA A 87 -20.32 -10.76 3.35
N ASP A 88 -21.02 -9.66 3.04
CA ASP A 88 -22.43 -9.67 2.61
C ASP A 88 -22.60 -9.85 1.09
N MET A 89 -21.51 -9.87 0.33
CA MET A 89 -21.54 -10.02 -1.12
C MET A 89 -21.76 -11.46 -1.57
N THR A 90 -22.48 -11.61 -2.67
CA THR A 90 -22.62 -12.88 -3.40
C THR A 90 -21.28 -13.32 -4.00
N ALA A 91 -21.17 -14.59 -4.37
CA ALA A 91 -19.97 -15.12 -5.04
C ALA A 91 -19.69 -14.40 -6.37
N ALA A 92 -20.73 -14.02 -7.13
CA ALA A 92 -20.57 -13.29 -8.39
C ALA A 92 -20.04 -11.87 -8.18
N GLU A 93 -20.50 -11.17 -7.15
CA GLU A 93 -20.00 -9.83 -6.78
C GLU A 93 -18.55 -9.88 -6.31
N LYS A 94 -18.19 -10.88 -5.49
CA LYS A 94 -16.79 -11.10 -5.07
C LYS A 94 -15.87 -11.39 -6.25
N GLU A 95 -16.32 -12.18 -7.22
CA GLU A 95 -15.56 -12.47 -8.45
C GLU A 95 -15.36 -11.20 -9.29
N GLN A 96 -16.37 -10.34 -9.40
CA GLN A 96 -16.23 -9.06 -10.12
C GLN A 96 -15.23 -8.13 -9.43
N ILE A 97 -15.25 -8.02 -8.11
CA ILE A 97 -14.27 -7.25 -7.35
C ILE A 97 -12.86 -7.82 -7.57
N ASN A 98 -12.72 -9.15 -7.53
CA ASN A 98 -11.43 -9.80 -7.78
C ASN A 98 -10.88 -9.49 -9.17
N ARG A 99 -11.73 -9.48 -10.20
CA ARG A 99 -11.32 -9.09 -11.57
C ARG A 99 -10.83 -7.66 -11.61
N ILE A 100 -11.57 -6.72 -11.05
CA ILE A 100 -11.18 -5.30 -10.97
C ILE A 100 -9.86 -5.14 -10.21
N ALA A 101 -9.77 -5.74 -9.03
CA ALA A 101 -8.58 -5.64 -8.18
C ALA A 101 -7.33 -6.18 -8.88
N ARG A 102 -7.44 -7.31 -9.60
CA ARG A 102 -6.32 -7.89 -10.37
C ARG A 102 -5.81 -6.95 -11.45
N TRP A 103 -6.69 -6.24 -12.14
CA TRP A 103 -6.30 -5.25 -13.16
C TRP A 103 -5.55 -4.07 -12.54
N TYR A 104 -6.07 -3.48 -11.46
CA TYR A 104 -5.39 -2.37 -10.79
C TYR A 104 -4.09 -2.80 -10.13
N HIS A 105 -4.02 -3.99 -9.55
CA HIS A 105 -2.77 -4.56 -9.05
C HIS A 105 -1.73 -4.71 -10.15
N PHE A 106 -2.10 -5.23 -11.31
CA PHE A 106 -1.22 -5.33 -12.48
C PHE A 106 -0.74 -3.95 -12.96
N CYS A 107 -1.65 -2.99 -13.10
CA CYS A 107 -1.30 -1.61 -13.49
C CYS A 107 -0.30 -0.99 -12.49
N GLY A 108 -0.52 -1.18 -11.21
CA GLY A 108 0.40 -0.70 -10.17
C GLY A 108 1.79 -1.35 -10.24
N TYR A 109 1.84 -2.65 -10.52
CA TYR A 109 3.10 -3.36 -10.71
C TYR A 109 3.88 -2.83 -11.94
N VAL A 110 3.20 -2.66 -13.08
CA VAL A 110 3.79 -2.08 -14.30
C VAL A 110 4.32 -0.67 -14.01
N ARG A 111 3.54 0.16 -13.32
CA ARG A 111 3.96 1.51 -12.93
C ARG A 111 5.22 1.49 -12.06
N GLY A 112 5.28 0.63 -11.05
CA GLY A 112 6.45 0.52 -10.17
C GLY A 112 7.70 0.06 -10.90
N VAL A 113 7.57 -0.86 -11.85
CA VAL A 113 8.70 -1.30 -12.71
C VAL A 113 9.14 -0.15 -13.63
N ALA A 114 8.20 0.57 -14.25
CA ALA A 114 8.50 1.71 -15.11
C ALA A 114 9.25 2.80 -14.34
N ASP A 115 8.81 3.13 -13.13
CA ASP A 115 9.48 4.10 -12.26
C ASP A 115 10.92 3.64 -11.93
N THR A 116 11.13 2.35 -11.64
CA THR A 116 12.47 1.78 -11.38
C THR A 116 13.39 1.87 -12.59
N LEU A 117 12.84 1.70 -13.79
CA LEU A 117 13.58 1.77 -15.06
C LEU A 117 13.72 3.20 -15.61
N GLY A 118 13.07 4.19 -15.00
CA GLY A 118 13.05 5.56 -15.49
C GLY A 118 12.28 5.72 -16.81
N ILE A 119 11.29 4.86 -17.07
CA ILE A 119 10.46 4.91 -18.28
C ILE A 119 9.18 5.68 -17.98
N PRO A 120 8.98 6.89 -18.54
CA PRO A 120 7.76 7.65 -18.32
C PRO A 120 6.58 7.00 -19.06
N ILE A 121 5.55 6.60 -18.32
CA ILE A 121 4.35 5.99 -18.89
C ILE A 121 3.08 6.71 -18.48
N ARG A 122 2.03 6.54 -19.31
CA ARG A 122 0.65 6.87 -18.99
C ARG A 122 -0.21 5.62 -19.15
N GLN A 123 -1.11 5.38 -18.23
CA GLN A 123 -1.94 4.18 -18.21
C GLN A 123 -3.42 4.55 -18.28
N GLY A 124 -4.21 3.72 -18.99
CA GLY A 124 -5.64 3.95 -19.14
C GLY A 124 -6.48 3.61 -17.91
N CYS A 125 -5.87 3.05 -16.88
CA CYS A 125 -6.49 2.90 -15.56
C CYS A 125 -6.46 4.21 -14.74
N ASP A 126 -5.58 5.17 -15.11
CA ASP A 126 -5.39 6.45 -14.43
C ASP A 126 -4.71 7.44 -15.40
N TRP A 127 -5.50 8.06 -16.27
CA TRP A 127 -5.00 8.89 -17.36
C TRP A 127 -4.24 10.14 -16.91
N ASN A 128 -4.65 10.72 -15.79
CA ASN A 128 -4.03 11.93 -15.25
C ASN A 128 -2.91 11.65 -14.23
N GLY A 129 -2.77 10.39 -13.78
CA GLY A 129 -1.72 9.95 -12.87
C GLY A 129 -1.88 10.45 -11.44
N ASN A 130 -3.12 10.73 -11.00
CA ASN A 130 -3.39 11.27 -9.67
C ASN A 130 -3.77 10.21 -8.62
N ASN A 131 -3.80 8.92 -9.02
CA ASN A 131 -4.22 7.78 -8.19
C ASN A 131 -5.69 7.84 -7.73
N VAL A 132 -6.54 8.55 -8.48
CA VAL A 132 -8.00 8.55 -8.31
C VAL A 132 -8.62 7.84 -9.50
N PHE A 133 -9.06 6.60 -9.32
CA PHE A 133 -9.49 5.72 -10.41
C PHE A 133 -10.94 5.93 -10.85
N THR A 134 -11.67 6.83 -10.19
CA THR A 134 -13.09 7.09 -10.44
C THR A 134 -13.37 8.47 -11.02
N ASP A 135 -12.36 9.28 -11.29
CA ASP A 135 -12.48 10.64 -11.80
C ASP A 135 -12.39 10.76 -13.32
N GLN A 136 -12.24 9.64 -14.01
CA GLN A 136 -12.15 9.57 -15.47
C GLN A 136 -13.41 8.96 -16.10
N THR A 137 -13.72 9.39 -17.33
CA THR A 137 -14.92 8.95 -18.06
C THR A 137 -14.69 7.69 -18.89
N PHE A 138 -13.44 7.34 -19.14
CA PHE A 138 -13.04 6.18 -19.94
C PHE A 138 -11.93 5.40 -19.25
N ASN A 139 -12.26 4.17 -18.83
CA ASN A 139 -11.30 3.23 -18.26
C ASN A 139 -10.84 2.26 -19.35
N ASP A 140 -9.59 2.39 -19.77
CA ASP A 140 -8.96 1.44 -20.69
C ASP A 140 -7.86 0.68 -19.93
N LEU A 141 -8.28 -0.30 -19.14
CA LEU A 141 -7.41 -1.00 -18.20
C LEU A 141 -6.15 -1.64 -18.82
N PRO A 142 -6.19 -2.20 -20.05
CA PRO A 142 -5.00 -2.77 -20.67
C PRO A 142 -4.06 -1.73 -21.28
N HIS A 143 -4.47 -0.48 -21.43
CA HIS A 143 -3.69 0.53 -22.14
C HIS A 143 -2.50 1.04 -21.31
N CYS A 144 -1.33 1.02 -21.95
CA CYS A 144 -0.12 1.64 -21.43
C CYS A 144 0.65 2.27 -22.61
N GLU A 145 0.98 3.54 -22.50
CA GLU A 145 1.72 4.27 -23.53
C GLU A 145 2.90 5.04 -22.94
N LEU A 146 3.88 5.36 -23.78
CA LEU A 146 4.94 6.27 -23.39
C LEU A 146 4.37 7.68 -23.21
N LYS A 147 4.76 8.34 -22.10
CA LYS A 147 4.48 9.75 -21.90
C LYS A 147 5.47 10.54 -22.68
N GLU A 148 4.98 11.41 -23.59
CA GLU A 148 5.88 12.31 -24.32
C GLU A 148 6.61 13.23 -23.33
N GLU A 149 7.93 13.34 -23.50
CA GLU A 149 8.71 14.37 -22.79
C GLU A 149 8.32 15.73 -23.40
N VAL A 150 7.77 16.59 -22.55
CA VAL A 150 7.45 17.98 -22.92
C VAL A 150 8.68 18.85 -22.74
#